data_c436a4876370b6ab6d856be276a37b77
#
_entry.id   c436a4876370b6ab6d856be276a37b77
#
_cell.length_a   1.000
_cell.length_b   1.000
_cell.length_c   1.000
_cell.angle_alpha   90.00
_cell.angle_beta   90.00
_cell.angle_gamma   90.00
#
_symmetry.space_group_name_H-M   'P 1'
#
loop_
_entity.id
_entity.type
_entity.pdbx_description
1 polymer ?
#
loop_
_entity_poly.entity_id
_entity_poly.type
_entity_poly.pdbx_seq_one_letter_code
_entity_poly.pdbx_strand_id
1 'polypeptide(L)'
;MYSNVHSLHLYFVASQGFDLPDYFELMTVDDVPVFYYNSNMKGAIPVPEWLSSTTAIKFWDFSTYTAEIDNLKIVKGLKSAAQQFNVTGASKNIYQAHGRCDLRPDGTAQAFLTHAFNGKDFISLDIESKTFIATVPQAVLYKRLRERDQANLELVVYFYHTTCVEGIKEFLQHAPSLCIKKVPELRLFEKKNSAFTEITCHVTGFYPRTVQVQWFGSDMQPVVEGVIEGEVLPNGDGSYQIRKSVVIPAEHTDIHHYSCVVQHSSIPGNITKAWVGKKDSSVMFAVVIPVVAGFLVIIGFGLMFWCCNRREAMGTSRKTFTAEVLLGKATGV
;
A
#
# COMPACT_ATOMS: atom_id res chain seq x y z
N MET A 1 5.52 14.77 -24.67
CA MET A 1 6.65 14.65 -23.73
C MET A 1 6.10 14.04 -22.46
N TYR A 2 6.61 12.91 -22.00
CA TYR A 2 6.11 12.22 -20.83
C TYR A 2 6.57 12.98 -19.58
N SER A 3 5.72 13.04 -18.54
CA SER A 3 6.06 13.73 -17.29
C SER A 3 6.82 12.85 -16.28
N ASN A 4 6.85 11.55 -16.54
CA ASN A 4 7.40 10.52 -15.62
C ASN A 4 8.27 9.53 -16.42
N VAL A 5 9.03 8.70 -15.68
CA VAL A 5 9.64 7.49 -16.25
C VAL A 5 8.54 6.44 -16.37
N HIS A 6 8.49 5.77 -17.51
CA HIS A 6 7.61 4.63 -17.76
C HIS A 6 8.46 3.38 -17.95
N SER A 7 8.04 2.25 -17.37
CA SER A 7 8.81 1.02 -17.37
C SER A 7 7.99 -0.16 -17.88
N LEU A 8 8.61 -0.96 -18.75
CA LEU A 8 8.10 -2.27 -19.13
C LEU A 8 8.98 -3.34 -18.46
N HIS A 9 8.35 -4.25 -17.75
CA HIS A 9 9.00 -5.37 -17.10
C HIS A 9 8.55 -6.69 -17.71
N LEU A 10 9.49 -7.61 -17.86
CA LEU A 10 9.28 -8.98 -18.30
C LEU A 10 9.82 -9.91 -17.23
N TYR A 11 8.96 -10.73 -16.70
CA TYR A 11 9.29 -11.75 -15.70
C TYR A 11 9.12 -13.12 -16.29
N PHE A 12 10.18 -13.90 -16.30
CA PHE A 12 10.20 -15.25 -16.82
C PHE A 12 10.57 -16.21 -15.70
N VAL A 13 9.86 -17.31 -15.57
CA VAL A 13 10.19 -18.35 -14.59
C VAL A 13 10.05 -19.73 -15.24
N ALA A 14 11.11 -20.52 -15.15
CA ALA A 14 11.02 -21.97 -15.36
C ALA A 14 11.10 -22.68 -14.02
N SER A 15 10.25 -23.68 -13.82
CA SER A 15 10.17 -24.46 -12.59
C SER A 15 10.36 -25.96 -12.83
N GLN A 16 10.95 -26.65 -11.85
CA GLN A 16 11.15 -28.10 -11.86
C GLN A 16 10.85 -28.67 -10.48
N GLY A 17 10.10 -29.75 -10.42
CA GLY A 17 9.81 -30.46 -9.17
C GLY A 17 8.75 -29.79 -8.28
N PHE A 18 8.04 -28.80 -8.80
CA PHE A 18 6.90 -28.13 -8.17
C PHE A 18 5.60 -28.58 -8.86
N ASP A 19 4.48 -28.41 -8.16
CA ASP A 19 3.14 -28.51 -8.75
C ASP A 19 2.73 -27.15 -9.36
N LEU A 20 3.49 -26.74 -10.37
CA LEU A 20 3.37 -25.48 -11.10
C LEU A 20 3.61 -25.74 -12.60
N PRO A 21 3.17 -24.85 -13.51
CA PRO A 21 3.59 -24.90 -14.90
C PRO A 21 5.12 -24.91 -15.02
N ASP A 22 5.66 -25.67 -15.98
CA ASP A 22 7.10 -25.71 -16.22
C ASP A 22 7.68 -24.34 -16.59
N TYR A 23 6.85 -23.47 -17.14
CA TYR A 23 7.20 -22.10 -17.52
C TYR A 23 6.04 -21.16 -17.36
N PHE A 24 6.31 -19.92 -16.94
CA PHE A 24 5.39 -18.79 -17.03
C PHE A 24 6.11 -17.46 -17.25
N GLU A 25 5.39 -16.57 -17.89
CA GLU A 25 5.83 -15.23 -18.25
C GLU A 25 4.75 -14.21 -17.90
N LEU A 26 5.19 -13.10 -17.34
CA LEU A 26 4.37 -11.94 -17.04
C LEU A 26 5.04 -10.70 -17.61
N MET A 27 4.28 -9.89 -18.35
CA MET A 27 4.70 -8.55 -18.77
C MET A 27 3.86 -7.51 -18.04
N THR A 28 4.52 -6.46 -17.54
CA THR A 28 3.84 -5.32 -16.93
C THR A 28 4.32 -4.02 -17.55
N VAL A 29 3.44 -3.02 -17.63
CA VAL A 29 3.79 -1.63 -17.93
C VAL A 29 3.43 -0.79 -16.72
N ASP A 30 4.41 -0.11 -16.12
CA ASP A 30 4.24 0.64 -14.86
C ASP A 30 3.59 -0.21 -13.76
N ASP A 31 4.04 -1.47 -13.62
CA ASP A 31 3.53 -2.50 -12.73
C ASP A 31 2.08 -2.96 -13.00
N VAL A 32 1.43 -2.45 -14.05
CA VAL A 32 0.11 -2.95 -14.49
C VAL A 32 0.33 -4.18 -15.37
N PRO A 33 -0.20 -5.36 -15.00
CA PRO A 33 -0.10 -6.54 -15.84
C PRO A 33 -0.77 -6.32 -17.19
N VAL A 34 -0.03 -6.56 -18.26
CA VAL A 34 -0.54 -6.40 -19.64
C VAL A 34 -0.56 -7.70 -20.43
N PHE A 35 0.23 -8.68 -20.03
CA PHE A 35 0.38 -9.94 -20.72
C PHE A 35 0.72 -11.05 -19.71
N TYR A 36 0.09 -12.21 -19.86
CA TYR A 36 0.41 -13.41 -19.09
C TYR A 36 0.36 -14.66 -19.99
N TYR A 37 1.35 -15.52 -19.84
CA TYR A 37 1.45 -16.81 -20.51
C TYR A 37 2.01 -17.87 -19.56
N ASN A 38 1.59 -19.12 -19.70
CA ASN A 38 2.25 -20.26 -19.09
C ASN A 38 2.19 -21.51 -20.00
N SER A 39 3.05 -22.48 -19.74
CA SER A 39 3.20 -23.69 -20.56
C SER A 39 1.95 -24.58 -20.66
N ASN A 40 0.95 -24.40 -19.79
CA ASN A 40 -0.31 -25.16 -19.83
C ASN A 40 -1.39 -24.47 -20.69
N MET A 41 -1.11 -23.26 -21.20
CA MET A 41 -2.05 -22.47 -21.99
C MET A 41 -1.82 -22.66 -23.48
N LYS A 42 -2.89 -22.55 -24.28
CA LYS A 42 -2.82 -22.58 -25.75
C LYS A 42 -2.40 -21.25 -26.39
N GLY A 43 -2.35 -20.19 -25.62
CA GLY A 43 -1.98 -18.85 -26.04
C GLY A 43 -1.97 -17.90 -24.85
N ALA A 44 -1.40 -16.73 -25.03
CA ALA A 44 -1.32 -15.71 -24.00
C ALA A 44 -2.68 -15.07 -23.72
N ILE A 45 -2.84 -14.55 -22.52
CA ILE A 45 -4.03 -13.79 -22.10
C ILE A 45 -3.65 -12.31 -22.01
N PRO A 46 -4.33 -11.42 -22.76
CA PRO A 46 -4.30 -9.98 -22.51
C PRO A 46 -4.99 -9.70 -21.18
N VAL A 47 -4.30 -9.06 -20.23
CA VAL A 47 -4.87 -8.85 -18.89
C VAL A 47 -5.87 -7.70 -18.86
N PRO A 48 -5.65 -6.54 -19.51
CA PRO A 48 -6.68 -5.49 -19.61
C PRO A 48 -7.59 -5.70 -20.82
N GLU A 49 -8.91 -5.54 -20.62
CA GLU A 49 -9.92 -5.69 -21.69
C GLU A 49 -9.70 -4.74 -22.89
N TRP A 50 -9.16 -3.53 -22.66
CA TRP A 50 -8.88 -2.56 -23.74
C TRP A 50 -7.77 -3.01 -24.70
N LEU A 51 -6.93 -3.96 -24.29
CA LEU A 51 -5.91 -4.58 -25.16
C LEU A 51 -6.50 -5.57 -26.17
N SER A 52 -7.76 -5.90 -26.10
CA SER A 52 -8.47 -6.74 -27.08
C SER A 52 -8.82 -6.00 -28.39
N SER A 53 -8.45 -4.71 -28.53
CA SER A 53 -8.67 -3.94 -29.75
C SER A 53 -7.83 -4.45 -30.94
N THR A 54 -8.30 -4.21 -32.16
CA THR A 54 -7.69 -4.70 -33.42
C THR A 54 -6.21 -4.34 -33.61
N THR A 55 -5.75 -3.23 -33.06
CA THR A 55 -4.32 -2.82 -33.10
C THR A 55 -3.47 -3.63 -32.13
N ALA A 56 -4.01 -4.02 -31.00
CA ALA A 56 -3.34 -4.86 -30.03
C ALA A 56 -3.20 -6.32 -30.50
N ILE A 57 -4.07 -6.84 -31.37
CA ILE A 57 -4.05 -8.23 -31.84
C ILE A 57 -2.69 -8.59 -32.46
N LYS A 58 -2.12 -7.73 -33.31
CA LYS A 58 -0.79 -8.00 -33.90
C LYS A 58 0.32 -8.09 -32.87
N PHE A 59 0.25 -7.27 -31.83
CA PHE A 59 1.19 -7.30 -30.72
C PHE A 59 1.04 -8.61 -29.91
N TRP A 60 -0.20 -9.07 -29.72
CA TRP A 60 -0.49 -10.32 -28.99
C TRP A 60 -0.05 -11.56 -29.73
N ASP A 61 -0.30 -11.62 -31.03
CA ASP A 61 0.16 -12.75 -31.88
C ASP A 61 1.69 -12.85 -31.84
N PHE A 62 2.38 -11.71 -31.97
CA PHE A 62 3.82 -11.66 -31.83
C PHE A 62 4.31 -12.04 -30.43
N SER A 63 3.68 -11.53 -29.37
CA SER A 63 4.03 -11.83 -27.98
C SER A 63 3.77 -13.30 -27.64
N THR A 64 2.71 -13.91 -28.13
CA THR A 64 2.44 -15.35 -27.95
C THR A 64 3.52 -16.18 -28.63
N TYR A 65 3.90 -15.84 -29.87
CA TYR A 65 4.98 -16.52 -30.59
C TYR A 65 6.32 -16.37 -29.87
N THR A 66 6.65 -15.19 -29.36
CA THR A 66 7.89 -14.95 -28.61
C THR A 66 7.89 -15.70 -27.28
N ALA A 67 6.75 -15.78 -26.58
CA ALA A 67 6.63 -16.53 -25.31
C ALA A 67 6.92 -18.02 -25.47
N GLU A 68 6.51 -18.65 -26.59
CA GLU A 68 6.86 -20.04 -26.88
C GLU A 68 8.37 -20.22 -27.07
N ILE A 69 9.03 -19.29 -27.76
CA ILE A 69 10.48 -19.28 -27.94
C ILE A 69 11.20 -19.04 -26.62
N ASP A 70 10.73 -18.10 -25.82
CA ASP A 70 11.33 -17.77 -24.52
C ASP A 70 11.13 -18.91 -23.50
N ASN A 71 10.01 -19.64 -23.56
CA ASN A 71 9.84 -20.90 -22.83
C ASN A 71 10.99 -21.86 -23.10
N LEU A 72 11.29 -22.14 -24.37
CA LEU A 72 12.39 -23.04 -24.72
C LEU A 72 13.74 -22.57 -24.20
N LYS A 73 14.02 -21.26 -24.25
CA LYS A 73 15.28 -20.66 -23.79
C LYS A 73 15.40 -20.69 -22.26
N ILE A 74 14.36 -20.33 -21.53
CA ILE A 74 14.36 -20.23 -20.07
C ILE A 74 14.41 -21.64 -19.45
N VAL A 75 13.64 -22.59 -19.99
CA VAL A 75 13.72 -24.01 -19.57
C VAL A 75 15.10 -24.61 -19.86
N LYS A 76 15.75 -24.25 -21.00
CA LYS A 76 17.14 -24.62 -21.27
C LYS A 76 18.10 -23.99 -20.26
N GLY A 77 17.85 -22.75 -19.83
CA GLY A 77 18.60 -22.07 -18.77
C GLY A 77 18.51 -22.82 -17.44
N LEU A 78 17.30 -23.24 -17.03
CA LEU A 78 17.08 -24.08 -15.86
C LEU A 78 17.91 -25.37 -15.91
N LYS A 79 17.81 -26.12 -17.00
CA LYS A 79 18.54 -27.37 -17.17
C LYS A 79 20.07 -27.17 -17.12
N SER A 80 20.57 -26.11 -17.77
CA SER A 80 21.99 -25.78 -17.76
C SER A 80 22.48 -25.38 -16.36
N ALA A 81 21.73 -24.55 -15.64
CA ALA A 81 22.08 -24.15 -14.28
C ALA A 81 22.07 -25.35 -13.32
N ALA A 82 21.00 -26.15 -13.34
CA ALA A 82 20.88 -27.37 -12.53
C ALA A 82 22.08 -28.33 -12.75
N GLN A 83 22.51 -28.51 -14.00
CA GLN A 83 23.68 -29.31 -14.33
C GLN A 83 24.98 -28.71 -13.75
N GLN A 84 25.19 -27.41 -13.87
CA GLN A 84 26.41 -26.73 -13.36
C GLN A 84 26.50 -26.71 -11.84
N PHE A 85 25.34 -26.71 -11.16
CA PHE A 85 25.26 -26.83 -9.70
C PHE A 85 25.20 -28.29 -9.20
N ASN A 86 25.32 -29.28 -10.09
CA ASN A 86 25.20 -30.72 -9.78
C ASN A 86 23.92 -31.08 -9.01
N VAL A 87 22.80 -30.43 -9.37
CA VAL A 87 21.52 -30.66 -8.71
C VAL A 87 20.87 -31.92 -9.30
N THR A 88 20.37 -32.80 -8.44
CA THR A 88 19.70 -34.06 -8.87
C THR A 88 18.29 -33.81 -9.40
N GLY A 89 17.80 -34.65 -10.30
CA GLY A 89 16.49 -34.49 -10.96
C GLY A 89 15.25 -34.48 -10.04
N ALA A 90 15.38 -34.96 -8.80
CA ALA A 90 14.30 -34.93 -7.78
C ALA A 90 14.23 -33.63 -6.99
N SER A 91 15.17 -32.71 -7.21
CA SER A 91 15.23 -31.43 -6.47
C SER A 91 14.28 -30.41 -7.06
N LYS A 92 13.70 -29.59 -6.19
CA LYS A 92 12.92 -28.40 -6.58
C LYS A 92 13.85 -27.29 -7.02
N ASN A 93 13.71 -26.82 -8.25
CA ASN A 93 14.54 -25.76 -8.80
C ASN A 93 13.72 -24.74 -9.56
N ILE A 94 14.16 -23.48 -9.50
CA ILE A 94 13.58 -22.35 -10.23
C ILE A 94 14.68 -21.61 -10.97
N TYR A 95 14.44 -21.31 -12.23
CA TYR A 95 15.25 -20.39 -13.03
C TYR A 95 14.43 -19.16 -13.35
N GLN A 96 14.92 -18.01 -13.01
CA GLN A 96 14.21 -16.75 -13.12
C GLN A 96 14.97 -15.84 -14.08
N ALA A 97 14.24 -15.08 -14.89
CA ALA A 97 14.83 -13.97 -15.62
C ALA A 97 13.94 -12.75 -15.47
N HIS A 98 14.57 -11.59 -15.34
CA HIS A 98 13.90 -10.30 -15.26
C HIS A 98 14.54 -9.37 -16.28
N GLY A 99 13.73 -9.00 -17.28
CA GLY A 99 14.05 -7.98 -18.23
C GLY A 99 13.27 -6.70 -17.92
N ARG A 100 13.88 -5.54 -18.14
CA ARG A 100 13.27 -4.25 -17.92
C ARG A 100 13.80 -3.26 -18.93
N CYS A 101 12.95 -2.39 -19.43
CA CYS A 101 13.34 -1.15 -20.10
C CYS A 101 12.57 0.03 -19.53
N ASP A 102 13.26 1.16 -19.42
CA ASP A 102 12.73 2.42 -18.90
C ASP A 102 12.77 3.47 -20.01
N LEU A 103 11.63 4.12 -20.25
CA LEU A 103 11.52 5.31 -21.10
C LEU A 103 11.46 6.54 -20.20
N ARG A 104 12.47 7.39 -20.30
CA ARG A 104 12.56 8.63 -19.51
C ARG A 104 11.81 9.79 -20.19
N PRO A 105 11.50 10.87 -19.43
CA PRO A 105 10.81 12.05 -19.96
C PRO A 105 11.57 12.75 -21.10
N ASP A 106 12.89 12.68 -21.12
CA ASP A 106 13.75 13.22 -22.18
C ASP A 106 13.80 12.36 -23.46
N GLY A 107 13.11 11.21 -23.43
CA GLY A 107 13.08 10.25 -24.53
C GLY A 107 14.23 9.25 -24.52
N THR A 108 15.17 9.35 -23.58
CA THR A 108 16.21 8.33 -23.42
C THR A 108 15.66 7.04 -22.82
N ALA A 109 16.30 5.92 -23.16
CA ALA A 109 15.94 4.62 -22.65
C ALA A 109 17.11 3.98 -21.91
N GLN A 110 16.79 3.13 -20.94
CA GLN A 110 17.75 2.28 -20.25
C GLN A 110 17.14 0.89 -20.12
N ALA A 111 17.96 -0.14 -20.24
CA ALA A 111 17.47 -1.52 -20.19
C ALA A 111 18.38 -2.42 -19.36
N PHE A 112 17.77 -3.49 -18.81
CA PHE A 112 18.42 -4.48 -17.95
C PHE A 112 17.90 -5.87 -18.29
N LEU A 113 18.77 -6.86 -18.21
CA LEU A 113 18.38 -8.27 -18.25
C LEU A 113 19.24 -9.05 -17.26
N THR A 114 18.61 -9.64 -16.28
CA THR A 114 19.26 -10.46 -15.25
C THR A 114 18.59 -11.80 -15.14
N HIS A 115 19.37 -12.81 -14.80
CA HIS A 115 18.89 -14.16 -14.55
C HIS A 115 19.35 -14.63 -13.18
N ALA A 116 18.51 -15.43 -12.52
CA ALA A 116 18.79 -16.02 -11.21
C ALA A 116 18.51 -17.54 -11.24
N PHE A 117 19.17 -18.25 -10.38
CA PHE A 117 18.91 -19.67 -10.12
C PHE A 117 18.63 -19.87 -8.63
N ASN A 118 17.47 -20.42 -8.30
CA ASN A 118 17.02 -20.60 -6.93
C ASN A 118 17.12 -19.30 -6.08
N GLY A 119 16.71 -18.16 -6.67
CA GLY A 119 16.68 -16.86 -6.03
C GLY A 119 18.05 -16.16 -5.87
N LYS A 120 19.14 -16.72 -6.45
CA LYS A 120 20.46 -16.13 -6.43
C LYS A 120 20.88 -15.72 -7.83
N ASP A 121 21.51 -14.55 -7.96
CA ASP A 121 22.01 -14.05 -9.23
C ASP A 121 22.90 -15.08 -9.91
N PHE A 122 22.68 -15.29 -11.22
CA PHE A 122 23.38 -16.27 -12.01
C PHE A 122 24.14 -15.61 -13.17
N ILE A 123 23.44 -14.84 -14.01
CA ILE A 123 24.03 -14.16 -15.16
C ILE A 123 23.25 -12.88 -15.45
N SER A 124 23.92 -11.81 -15.87
CA SER A 124 23.28 -10.60 -16.36
C SER A 124 23.84 -10.21 -17.72
N LEU A 125 23.04 -9.52 -18.55
CA LEU A 125 23.48 -8.96 -19.83
C LEU A 125 23.74 -7.48 -19.68
N ASP A 126 24.95 -7.06 -19.96
CA ASP A 126 25.26 -5.69 -20.28
C ASP A 126 24.85 -5.45 -21.75
N ILE A 127 23.77 -4.70 -21.92
CA ILE A 127 23.14 -4.48 -23.22
C ILE A 127 24.02 -3.59 -24.11
N GLU A 128 24.69 -2.61 -23.53
CA GLU A 128 25.54 -1.66 -24.27
C GLU A 128 26.80 -2.34 -24.82
N SER A 129 27.48 -3.11 -23.99
CA SER A 129 28.67 -3.87 -24.42
C SER A 129 28.34 -5.19 -25.11
N LYS A 130 27.07 -5.60 -25.13
CA LYS A 130 26.57 -6.87 -25.65
C LYS A 130 27.28 -8.08 -25.05
N THR A 131 27.60 -8.00 -23.77
CA THR A 131 28.35 -9.06 -23.07
C THR A 131 27.57 -9.54 -21.84
N PHE A 132 27.63 -10.88 -21.60
CA PHE A 132 27.10 -11.44 -20.39
C PHE A 132 28.11 -11.35 -19.25
N ILE A 133 27.63 -11.09 -18.04
CA ILE A 133 28.40 -11.07 -16.80
C ILE A 133 27.99 -12.29 -15.98
N ALA A 134 28.91 -13.23 -15.80
CA ALA A 134 28.71 -14.36 -14.89
C ALA A 134 28.90 -13.91 -13.45
N THR A 135 27.87 -14.00 -12.61
CA THR A 135 27.90 -13.57 -11.21
C THR A 135 28.48 -14.65 -10.29
N VAL A 136 28.51 -15.90 -10.77
CA VAL A 136 29.05 -17.07 -10.06
C VAL A 136 29.88 -17.94 -11.02
N PRO A 137 30.86 -18.73 -10.54
CA PRO A 137 31.69 -19.58 -11.38
C PRO A 137 30.88 -20.57 -12.23
N GLN A 138 29.76 -21.08 -11.71
CA GLN A 138 28.87 -22.01 -12.40
C GLN A 138 28.19 -21.39 -13.62
N ALA A 139 28.11 -20.08 -13.72
CA ALA A 139 27.51 -19.37 -14.84
C ALA A 139 28.48 -19.21 -16.04
N VAL A 140 29.80 -19.41 -15.86
CA VAL A 140 30.82 -19.14 -16.89
C VAL A 140 30.58 -19.94 -18.17
N LEU A 141 30.23 -21.21 -18.05
CA LEU A 141 29.96 -22.05 -19.23
C LEU A 141 28.69 -21.57 -19.96
N TYR A 142 27.63 -21.26 -19.21
CA TYR A 142 26.37 -20.75 -19.77
C TYR A 142 26.57 -19.38 -20.45
N LYS A 143 27.35 -18.47 -19.84
CA LYS A 143 27.79 -17.23 -20.48
C LYS A 143 28.40 -17.48 -21.86
N ARG A 144 29.40 -18.35 -21.94
CA ARG A 144 30.08 -18.69 -23.22
C ARG A 144 29.11 -19.24 -24.27
N LEU A 145 28.14 -20.06 -23.84
CA LEU A 145 27.13 -20.59 -24.75
C LEU A 145 26.20 -19.50 -25.28
N ARG A 146 25.79 -18.56 -24.42
CA ARG A 146 24.92 -17.44 -24.81
C ARG A 146 25.65 -16.47 -25.73
N GLU A 147 26.93 -16.17 -25.48
CA GLU A 147 27.74 -15.26 -26.31
C GLU A 147 28.16 -15.89 -27.65
N ARG A 148 28.22 -17.21 -27.79
CA ARG A 148 28.45 -17.87 -29.07
C ARG A 148 27.26 -17.77 -30.03
N ASP A 149 26.08 -17.65 -29.53
CA ASP A 149 24.84 -17.48 -30.32
C ASP A 149 24.64 -16.00 -30.61
N GLN A 150 25.46 -15.46 -31.52
CA GLN A 150 25.48 -14.04 -31.87
C GLN A 150 24.12 -13.56 -32.42
N ALA A 151 23.45 -14.41 -33.23
CA ALA A 151 22.15 -14.06 -33.78
C ALA A 151 21.09 -13.83 -32.70
N ASN A 152 21.07 -14.69 -31.69
CA ASN A 152 20.17 -14.54 -30.54
C ASN A 152 20.58 -13.35 -29.66
N LEU A 153 21.88 -13.12 -29.45
CA LEU A 153 22.36 -11.99 -28.68
C LEU A 153 21.95 -10.66 -29.31
N GLU A 154 22.15 -10.49 -30.62
CA GLU A 154 21.72 -9.30 -31.36
C GLU A 154 20.20 -9.11 -31.31
N LEU A 155 19.41 -10.20 -31.40
CA LEU A 155 17.96 -10.12 -31.29
C LEU A 155 17.52 -9.64 -29.90
N VAL A 156 18.14 -10.14 -28.83
CA VAL A 156 17.84 -9.72 -27.44
C VAL A 156 18.22 -8.25 -27.24
N VAL A 157 19.39 -7.84 -27.70
CA VAL A 157 19.82 -6.44 -27.63
C VAL A 157 18.89 -5.52 -28.41
N TYR A 158 18.51 -5.89 -29.63
CA TYR A 158 17.53 -5.13 -30.44
C TYR A 158 16.18 -5.02 -29.73
N PHE A 159 15.71 -6.11 -29.14
CA PHE A 159 14.47 -6.08 -28.38
C PHE A 159 14.52 -5.00 -27.27
N TYR A 160 15.54 -5.00 -26.43
CA TYR A 160 15.62 -4.07 -25.30
C TYR A 160 15.93 -2.62 -25.73
N HIS A 161 16.69 -2.40 -26.82
CA HIS A 161 16.93 -1.06 -27.33
C HIS A 161 15.75 -0.45 -28.09
N THR A 162 14.98 -1.27 -28.80
CA THR A 162 14.00 -0.77 -29.76
C THR A 162 12.59 -1.26 -29.41
N THR A 163 12.33 -2.55 -29.52
CA THR A 163 10.98 -3.11 -29.42
C THR A 163 10.32 -2.85 -28.07
N CYS A 164 11.09 -2.95 -26.97
CA CYS A 164 10.61 -2.70 -25.63
C CYS A 164 10.18 -1.23 -25.45
N VAL A 165 10.97 -0.30 -25.95
CA VAL A 165 10.66 1.14 -25.89
C VAL A 165 9.47 1.51 -26.76
N GLU A 166 9.38 0.94 -27.96
CA GLU A 166 8.23 1.10 -28.84
C GLU A 166 6.95 0.53 -28.20
N GLY A 167 7.07 -0.63 -27.56
CA GLY A 167 5.97 -1.25 -26.79
C GLY A 167 5.45 -0.33 -25.68
N ILE A 168 6.33 0.31 -24.90
CA ILE A 168 5.89 1.30 -23.89
C ILE A 168 5.10 2.42 -24.54
N LYS A 169 5.62 3.00 -25.64
CA LYS A 169 4.93 4.10 -26.35
C LYS A 169 3.55 3.68 -26.85
N GLU A 170 3.45 2.48 -27.41
CA GLU A 170 2.20 1.90 -27.90
C GLU A 170 1.18 1.73 -26.75
N PHE A 171 1.61 1.16 -25.62
CA PHE A 171 0.74 1.04 -24.44
C PHE A 171 0.26 2.40 -23.93
N LEU A 172 1.13 3.39 -23.85
CA LEU A 172 0.78 4.72 -23.36
C LEU A 172 -0.20 5.44 -24.29
N GLN A 173 -0.13 5.19 -25.62
CA GLN A 173 -1.08 5.74 -26.57
C GLN A 173 -2.48 5.14 -26.43
N HIS A 174 -2.58 3.83 -26.18
CA HIS A 174 -3.86 3.11 -26.05
C HIS A 174 -4.42 3.12 -24.64
N ALA A 175 -3.60 3.43 -23.64
CA ALA A 175 -3.98 3.57 -22.25
C ALA A 175 -3.62 4.95 -21.67
N PRO A 176 -4.25 6.03 -22.16
CA PRO A 176 -3.94 7.38 -21.67
C PRO A 176 -4.20 7.52 -20.16
N SER A 177 -5.02 6.66 -19.57
CA SER A 177 -5.22 6.59 -18.12
C SER A 177 -3.94 6.28 -17.32
N LEU A 178 -2.97 5.58 -17.93
CA LEU A 178 -1.65 5.33 -17.32
C LEU A 178 -0.78 6.61 -17.29
N CYS A 179 -1.10 7.65 -18.06
CA CYS A 179 -0.41 8.94 -18.03
C CYS A 179 -1.04 9.96 -17.07
N ILE A 180 -2.27 9.69 -16.59
CA ILE A 180 -3.02 10.62 -15.73
C ILE A 180 -2.60 10.41 -14.29
N LYS A 181 -2.04 11.47 -13.68
CA LYS A 181 -1.71 11.46 -12.27
C LYS A 181 -2.97 11.32 -11.42
N LYS A 182 -2.96 10.36 -10.49
CA LYS A 182 -4.06 10.14 -9.52
C LYS A 182 -3.63 10.66 -8.15
N VAL A 183 -4.51 11.41 -7.51
CA VAL A 183 -4.26 11.99 -6.17
C VAL A 183 -4.43 10.91 -5.10
N PRO A 184 -3.49 10.79 -4.15
CA PRO A 184 -3.60 9.82 -3.06
C PRO A 184 -4.75 10.13 -2.11
N GLU A 185 -5.44 9.08 -1.66
CA GLU A 185 -6.34 9.10 -0.53
C GLU A 185 -5.60 8.64 0.74
N LEU A 186 -5.77 9.37 1.86
CA LEU A 186 -5.15 9.04 3.15
C LEU A 186 -6.20 8.56 4.14
N ARG A 187 -5.94 7.41 4.77
CA ARG A 187 -6.72 6.89 5.89
C ARG A 187 -5.80 6.54 7.05
N LEU A 188 -6.22 6.87 8.27
CA LEU A 188 -5.53 6.48 9.50
C LEU A 188 -6.29 5.33 10.15
N PHE A 189 -5.57 4.29 10.53
CA PHE A 189 -6.07 3.17 11.30
C PHE A 189 -5.32 3.10 12.63
N GLU A 190 -6.04 2.82 13.68
CA GLU A 190 -5.49 2.68 15.04
C GLU A 190 -5.68 1.25 15.52
N LYS A 191 -4.61 0.66 16.06
CA LYS A 191 -4.63 -0.61 16.77
C LYS A 191 -4.02 -0.40 18.14
N LYS A 192 -4.84 -0.50 19.19
CA LYS A 192 -4.44 -0.28 20.58
C LYS A 192 -4.45 -1.60 21.35
N ASN A 193 -3.44 -1.78 22.18
CA ASN A 193 -3.39 -2.80 23.24
C ASN A 193 -2.88 -2.19 24.55
N SER A 194 -2.66 -3.03 25.58
CA SER A 194 -2.19 -2.55 26.88
C SER A 194 -0.75 -2.01 26.90
N ALA A 195 0.07 -2.36 25.91
CA ALA A 195 1.50 -2.00 25.87
C ALA A 195 1.80 -0.86 24.90
N PHE A 196 1.06 -0.77 23.80
CA PHE A 196 1.31 0.24 22.76
C PHE A 196 0.06 0.56 21.95
N THR A 197 0.12 1.69 21.26
CA THR A 197 -0.81 2.08 20.16
C THR A 197 -0.03 2.11 18.85
N GLU A 198 -0.47 1.35 17.86
CA GLU A 198 0.03 1.41 16.48
C GLU A 198 -0.92 2.23 15.65
N ILE A 199 -0.40 3.28 14.99
CA ILE A 199 -1.15 4.13 14.06
C ILE A 199 -0.60 3.88 12.68
N THR A 200 -1.46 3.43 11.77
CA THR A 200 -1.09 3.16 10.37
C THR A 200 -1.66 4.25 9.47
N CYS A 201 -0.79 4.92 8.74
CA CYS A 201 -1.15 5.76 7.62
C CYS A 201 -1.22 4.90 6.36
N HIS A 202 -2.41 4.70 5.83
CA HIS A 202 -2.68 4.02 4.58
C HIS A 202 -2.92 5.07 3.50
N VAL A 203 -2.02 5.10 2.54
CA VAL A 203 -2.05 5.98 1.37
C VAL A 203 -2.35 5.12 0.16
N THR A 204 -3.41 5.40 -0.57
CA THR A 204 -3.87 4.55 -1.68
C THR A 204 -4.44 5.35 -2.84
N GLY A 205 -4.58 4.72 -4.01
CA GLY A 205 -5.18 5.31 -5.19
C GLY A 205 -4.28 6.27 -5.96
N PHE A 206 -3.00 6.39 -5.61
CA PHE A 206 -2.09 7.33 -6.25
C PHE A 206 -1.41 6.77 -7.49
N TYR A 207 -1.07 7.66 -8.42
CA TYR A 207 -0.24 7.41 -9.58
C TYR A 207 0.51 8.69 -9.97
N PRO A 208 1.81 8.63 -10.29
CA PRO A 208 2.69 7.48 -10.46
C PRO A 208 3.12 6.84 -9.12
N ARG A 209 3.92 5.77 -9.21
CA ARG A 209 4.38 4.95 -8.08
C ARG A 209 5.18 5.71 -7.01
N THR A 210 5.92 6.75 -7.41
CA THR A 210 6.79 7.50 -6.51
C THR A 210 5.99 8.33 -5.52
N VAL A 211 6.10 8.03 -4.23
CA VAL A 211 5.43 8.74 -3.14
C VAL A 211 6.38 8.86 -1.95
N GLN A 212 6.27 9.94 -1.18
CA GLN A 212 6.95 10.07 0.11
C GLN A 212 5.90 10.16 1.21
N VAL A 213 6.04 9.31 2.22
CA VAL A 213 5.15 9.28 3.40
C VAL A 213 6.01 9.44 4.63
N GLN A 214 5.69 10.42 5.48
CA GLN A 214 6.46 10.73 6.67
C GLN A 214 5.55 11.01 7.87
N TRP A 215 5.95 10.51 9.03
CA TRP A 215 5.32 10.84 10.29
C TRP A 215 6.04 12.02 10.96
N PHE A 216 5.26 12.95 11.50
CA PHE A 216 5.74 14.07 12.29
C PHE A 216 5.10 14.04 13.68
N GLY A 217 5.90 14.39 14.69
CA GLY A 217 5.44 14.54 16.06
C GLY A 217 4.77 15.90 16.33
N SER A 218 4.40 16.14 17.58
CA SER A 218 3.80 17.40 18.05
C SER A 218 4.72 18.62 17.88
N ASP A 219 6.03 18.38 17.88
CA ASP A 219 7.09 19.36 17.68
C ASP A 219 7.39 19.65 16.19
N MET A 220 6.59 19.06 15.29
CA MET A 220 6.79 19.14 13.84
C MET A 220 8.14 18.57 13.38
N GLN A 221 8.78 17.71 14.19
CA GLN A 221 9.98 16.99 13.78
C GLN A 221 9.60 15.61 13.20
N PRO A 222 10.38 15.13 12.22
CA PRO A 222 10.19 13.78 11.67
C PRO A 222 10.36 12.71 12.74
N VAL A 223 9.40 11.82 12.84
CA VAL A 223 9.47 10.65 13.72
C VAL A 223 10.27 9.54 13.02
N VAL A 224 11.28 9.03 13.70
CA VAL A 224 12.13 7.93 13.22
C VAL A 224 11.95 6.67 14.06
N GLU A 225 11.84 6.84 15.38
CA GLU A 225 11.67 5.72 16.32
C GLU A 225 10.27 5.11 16.23
N GLY A 226 10.18 3.79 16.26
CA GLY A 226 8.92 3.06 16.20
C GLY A 226 8.21 3.10 14.84
N VAL A 227 8.86 3.64 13.79
CA VAL A 227 8.29 3.71 12.44
C VAL A 227 8.51 2.38 11.71
N ILE A 228 7.43 1.83 11.15
CA ILE A 228 7.43 0.64 10.30
C ILE A 228 6.98 1.09 8.91
N GLU A 229 7.83 0.93 7.92
CA GLU A 229 7.54 1.28 6.53
C GLU A 229 7.26 0.03 5.71
N GLY A 230 6.11 0.00 5.03
CA GLY A 230 5.75 -1.02 4.07
C GLY A 230 6.25 -0.68 2.67
N GLU A 231 6.14 -1.63 1.76
CA GLU A 231 6.46 -1.42 0.35
C GLU A 231 5.30 -0.76 -0.40
N VAL A 232 5.64 -0.09 -1.52
CA VAL A 232 4.63 0.41 -2.46
C VAL A 232 4.12 -0.77 -3.28
N LEU A 233 2.82 -1.05 -3.18
CA LEU A 233 2.13 -2.17 -3.83
C LEU A 233 1.12 -1.66 -4.86
N PRO A 234 0.89 -2.41 -5.95
CA PRO A 234 -0.13 -2.08 -6.94
C PRO A 234 -1.55 -2.40 -6.44
N ASN A 235 -2.55 -1.65 -6.91
CA ASN A 235 -3.98 -1.84 -6.62
C ASN A 235 -4.72 -2.67 -7.69
N GLY A 236 -4.07 -3.08 -8.77
CA GLY A 236 -4.71 -3.76 -9.89
C GLY A 236 -5.46 -2.85 -10.88
N ASP A 237 -5.78 -1.62 -10.51
CA ASP A 237 -6.42 -0.58 -11.36
C ASP A 237 -5.40 0.42 -11.95
N GLY A 238 -4.11 0.10 -11.88
CA GLY A 238 -3.00 0.97 -12.29
C GLY A 238 -2.67 2.07 -11.29
N SER A 239 -3.26 2.09 -10.10
CA SER A 239 -2.84 2.93 -8.98
C SER A 239 -2.04 2.13 -7.95
N TYR A 240 -1.48 2.82 -6.97
CA TYR A 240 -0.61 2.24 -5.95
C TYR A 240 -1.10 2.51 -4.55
N GLN A 241 -0.60 1.73 -3.60
CA GLN A 241 -0.80 1.93 -2.17
C GLN A 241 0.49 1.71 -1.38
N ILE A 242 0.58 2.37 -0.23
CA ILE A 242 1.62 2.14 0.77
C ILE A 242 1.02 2.26 2.16
N ARG A 243 1.60 1.55 3.12
CA ARG A 243 1.28 1.68 4.54
C ARG A 243 2.55 2.03 5.31
N LYS A 244 2.45 3.02 6.17
CA LYS A 244 3.52 3.40 7.07
C LYS A 244 2.94 3.57 8.47
N SER A 245 3.42 2.78 9.42
CA SER A 245 2.93 2.79 10.81
C SER A 245 3.91 3.47 11.73
N VAL A 246 3.41 4.03 12.84
CA VAL A 246 4.21 4.43 13.99
C VAL A 246 3.68 3.72 15.23
N VAL A 247 4.58 3.15 16.03
CA VAL A 247 4.26 2.46 17.28
C VAL A 247 4.59 3.35 18.46
N ILE A 248 3.60 3.66 19.27
CA ILE A 248 3.66 4.60 20.40
C ILE A 248 3.46 3.81 21.68
N PRO A 249 4.37 3.86 22.67
CA PRO A 249 4.15 3.27 23.99
C PRO A 249 2.87 3.80 24.64
N ALA A 250 2.14 2.94 25.36
CA ALA A 250 0.83 3.30 25.93
C ALA A 250 0.90 4.50 26.88
N GLU A 251 2.01 4.69 27.59
CA GLU A 251 2.29 5.81 28.48
C GLU A 251 2.41 7.17 27.77
N HIS A 252 2.67 7.20 26.46
CA HIS A 252 2.83 8.41 25.67
C HIS A 252 1.62 8.73 24.78
N THR A 253 0.63 7.85 24.74
CA THR A 253 -0.51 7.94 23.80
C THR A 253 -1.40 9.18 24.02
N ASP A 254 -1.51 9.66 25.27
CA ASP A 254 -2.43 10.73 25.65
C ASP A 254 -1.85 12.13 25.48
N ILE A 255 -0.55 12.26 25.20
CA ILE A 255 0.19 13.52 25.24
C ILE A 255 0.62 13.98 23.83
N HIS A 256 0.68 13.07 22.87
CA HIS A 256 1.27 13.34 21.57
C HIS A 256 0.25 13.38 20.44
N HIS A 257 0.45 14.37 19.56
CA HIS A 257 -0.21 14.45 18.26
C HIS A 257 0.77 13.96 17.20
N TYR A 258 0.31 13.11 16.31
CA TYR A 258 1.09 12.64 15.18
C TYR A 258 0.42 13.04 13.89
N SER A 259 1.21 13.43 12.89
CA SER A 259 0.71 13.81 11.57
C SER A 259 1.38 12.96 10.51
N CYS A 260 0.57 12.29 9.70
CA CYS A 260 1.03 11.66 8.48
C CYS A 260 1.03 12.69 7.36
N VAL A 261 2.19 12.93 6.77
CA VAL A 261 2.41 13.87 5.67
C VAL A 261 2.81 13.11 4.43
N VAL A 262 2.12 13.37 3.33
CA VAL A 262 2.33 12.72 2.04
C VAL A 262 2.69 13.75 0.98
N GLN A 263 3.81 13.51 0.30
CA GLN A 263 4.23 14.23 -0.90
C GLN A 263 4.04 13.34 -2.11
N HIS A 264 3.39 13.87 -3.15
CA HIS A 264 3.17 13.15 -4.38
C HIS A 264 3.08 14.11 -5.56
N SER A 265 3.58 13.69 -6.73
CA SER A 265 3.64 14.56 -7.93
C SER A 265 2.29 14.97 -8.50
N SER A 266 1.18 14.36 -8.05
CA SER A 266 -0.18 14.73 -8.46
C SER A 266 -0.74 15.96 -7.73
N ILE A 267 -0.05 16.43 -6.71
CA ILE A 267 -0.49 17.56 -5.87
C ILE A 267 0.62 18.61 -5.76
N PRO A 268 0.27 19.91 -5.76
CA PRO A 268 1.28 20.99 -5.71
C PRO A 268 1.91 21.17 -4.32
N GLY A 269 1.46 20.44 -3.30
CA GLY A 269 1.96 20.52 -1.93
C GLY A 269 1.86 19.17 -1.22
N ASN A 270 1.70 19.21 0.10
CA ASN A 270 1.58 18.01 0.92
C ASN A 270 0.13 17.76 1.32
N ILE A 271 -0.30 16.49 1.38
CA ILE A 271 -1.52 16.12 2.08
C ILE A 271 -1.13 15.70 3.49
N THR A 272 -1.81 16.26 4.49
CA THR A 272 -1.53 15.96 5.89
C THR A 272 -2.80 15.44 6.56
N LYS A 273 -2.66 14.37 7.34
CA LYS A 273 -3.71 13.84 8.20
C LYS A 273 -3.20 13.66 9.61
N ALA A 274 -3.79 14.41 10.55
CA ALA A 274 -3.42 14.36 11.95
C ALA A 274 -4.16 13.24 12.68
N TRP A 275 -3.44 12.57 13.57
CA TRP A 275 -3.99 11.69 14.59
C TRP A 275 -3.84 12.37 15.95
N VAL A 276 -4.92 12.36 16.72
CA VAL A 276 -4.98 12.90 18.07
C VAL A 276 -5.36 11.77 19.01
N GLY A 277 -4.53 11.48 19.99
CA GLY A 277 -4.82 10.50 21.03
C GLY A 277 -6.15 10.85 21.72
N LYS A 278 -7.05 9.90 21.84
CA LYS A 278 -8.28 10.09 22.60
C LYS A 278 -7.90 10.12 24.09
N LYS A 279 -8.00 11.28 24.71
CA LYS A 279 -8.00 11.37 26.16
C LYS A 279 -9.14 10.51 26.68
N ASP A 280 -8.83 9.49 27.48
CA ASP A 280 -9.88 8.63 28.06
C ASP A 280 -10.88 9.52 28.82
N SER A 281 -12.08 9.69 28.27
CA SER A 281 -13.16 10.45 28.89
C SER A 281 -13.67 9.79 30.19
N SER A 282 -13.15 8.64 30.56
CA SER A 282 -13.52 7.92 31.79
C SER A 282 -13.26 8.74 33.07
N VAL A 283 -12.22 9.59 33.07
CA VAL A 283 -11.93 10.47 34.23
C VAL A 283 -12.97 11.58 34.38
N MET A 284 -13.53 12.10 33.29
CA MET A 284 -14.58 13.13 33.35
C MET A 284 -15.88 12.57 33.96
N PHE A 285 -16.25 11.35 33.63
CA PHE A 285 -17.44 10.71 34.22
C PHE A 285 -17.26 10.37 35.72
N ALA A 286 -16.05 10.00 36.14
CA ALA A 286 -15.77 9.68 37.54
C ALA A 286 -15.83 10.90 38.47
N VAL A 287 -15.57 12.11 37.97
CA VAL A 287 -15.58 13.36 38.77
C VAL A 287 -16.91 14.10 38.63
N VAL A 288 -17.51 14.15 37.45
CA VAL A 288 -18.75 14.92 37.20
C VAL A 288 -19.97 14.27 37.82
N ILE A 289 -20.08 12.94 37.77
CA ILE A 289 -21.24 12.23 38.35
C ILE A 289 -21.39 12.43 39.86
N PRO A 290 -20.34 12.25 40.70
CA PRO A 290 -20.48 12.47 42.14
C PRO A 290 -20.72 13.96 42.50
N VAL A 291 -20.16 14.89 41.76
CA VAL A 291 -20.40 16.33 41.99
C VAL A 291 -21.84 16.70 41.68
N VAL A 292 -22.39 16.25 40.55
CA VAL A 292 -23.79 16.51 40.18
C VAL A 292 -24.75 15.83 41.16
N ALA A 293 -24.46 14.59 41.57
CA ALA A 293 -25.26 13.88 42.58
C ALA A 293 -25.23 14.64 43.92
N GLY A 294 -24.07 15.13 44.36
CA GLY A 294 -23.94 15.95 45.57
C GLY A 294 -24.75 17.23 45.52
N PHE A 295 -24.74 17.96 44.40
CA PHE A 295 -25.56 19.17 44.20
C PHE A 295 -27.08 18.88 44.22
N LEU A 296 -27.52 17.79 43.62
CA LEU A 296 -28.93 17.38 43.66
C LEU A 296 -29.40 17.02 45.04
N VAL A 297 -28.56 16.35 45.84
CA VAL A 297 -28.86 16.04 47.26
C VAL A 297 -28.97 17.32 48.09
N ILE A 298 -28.06 18.28 47.94
CA ILE A 298 -28.11 19.59 48.66
C ILE A 298 -29.37 20.38 48.30
N ILE A 299 -29.72 20.43 46.99
CA ILE A 299 -30.95 21.07 46.53
C ILE A 299 -32.18 20.37 47.08
N GLY A 300 -32.21 19.03 47.12
CA GLY A 300 -33.27 18.21 47.69
C GLY A 300 -33.50 18.51 49.16
N PHE A 301 -32.43 18.55 49.96
CA PHE A 301 -32.49 18.93 51.39
C PHE A 301 -32.93 20.37 51.61
N GLY A 302 -32.43 21.30 50.79
CA GLY A 302 -32.86 22.71 50.82
C GLY A 302 -34.34 22.88 50.56
N LEU A 303 -34.88 22.22 49.53
CA LEU A 303 -36.31 22.25 49.21
C LEU A 303 -37.17 21.57 50.30
N MET A 304 -36.69 20.48 50.90
CA MET A 304 -37.38 19.80 51.99
C MET A 304 -37.44 20.65 53.24
N PHE A 305 -36.33 21.32 53.62
CA PHE A 305 -36.28 22.29 54.70
C PHE A 305 -37.19 23.50 54.47
N TRP A 306 -37.20 24.02 53.26
CA TRP A 306 -38.09 25.11 52.88
C TRP A 306 -39.57 24.72 52.93
N CYS A 307 -39.94 23.51 52.49
CA CYS A 307 -41.29 22.98 52.58
C CYS A 307 -41.72 22.73 54.03
N CYS A 308 -40.82 22.26 54.89
CA CYS A 308 -41.10 22.07 56.35
C CYS A 308 -41.36 23.42 57.03
N ASN A 309 -40.52 24.42 56.83
CA ASN A 309 -40.71 25.76 57.41
C ASN A 309 -41.99 26.44 56.90
N ARG A 310 -42.35 26.21 55.63
CA ARG A 310 -43.61 26.74 55.07
C ARG A 310 -44.86 26.09 55.68
N ARG A 311 -44.78 24.80 56.04
CA ARG A 311 -45.88 24.12 56.77
C ARG A 311 -46.06 24.61 58.18
N GLU A 312 -44.98 24.98 58.91
CA GLU A 312 -45.08 25.57 60.26
C GLU A 312 -45.66 26.96 60.19
N ALA A 313 -45.31 27.80 59.20
CA ALA A 313 -45.88 29.14 59.04
C ALA A 313 -47.38 29.10 58.69
N MET A 314 -47.83 28.11 57.90
CA MET A 314 -49.28 27.92 57.63
C MET A 314 -50.06 27.33 58.79
N GLY A 315 -49.37 26.50 59.61
CA GLY A 315 -50.00 25.96 60.86
C GLY A 315 -50.26 27.03 61.91
N THR A 316 -49.40 28.02 62.08
CA THR A 316 -49.54 29.16 63.01
C THR A 316 -50.65 30.12 62.53
N SER A 317 -50.76 30.40 61.27
CA SER A 317 -51.86 31.28 60.71
C SER A 317 -53.22 30.63 60.88
N ARG A 318 -53.37 29.33 60.87
CA ARG A 318 -54.67 28.65 61.07
C ARG A 318 -55.13 28.63 62.55
N LYS A 319 -54.19 28.67 63.52
CA LYS A 319 -54.51 28.76 64.94
C LYS A 319 -54.95 30.16 65.34
N THR A 320 -54.43 31.22 64.78
CA THR A 320 -54.85 32.58 65.03
C THR A 320 -56.21 32.88 64.44
N PHE A 321 -56.57 32.34 63.25
CA PHE A 321 -57.87 32.58 62.64
C PHE A 321 -59.03 31.85 63.39
N THR A 322 -58.78 30.71 64.03
CA THR A 322 -59.78 30.00 64.88
C THR A 322 -60.00 30.68 66.23
N ALA A 323 -59.01 31.39 66.81
CA ALA A 323 -59.14 32.16 68.09
C ALA A 323 -59.99 33.45 67.92
N GLU A 324 -59.90 34.17 66.83
CA GLU A 324 -60.70 35.32 66.53
C GLU A 324 -62.20 35.06 66.26
N VAL A 325 -62.48 33.91 65.60
CA VAL A 325 -63.86 33.53 65.31
C VAL A 325 -64.62 33.03 66.58
N LEU A 326 -63.89 32.53 67.60
CA LEU A 326 -64.51 32.12 68.87
C LEU A 326 -64.75 33.32 69.86
N LEU A 327 -64.00 34.44 69.76
CA LEU A 327 -64.18 35.65 70.58
C LEU A 327 -65.27 36.58 70.03
N GLY A 328 -65.62 36.49 68.76
CA GLY A 328 -66.71 37.32 68.13
C GLY A 328 -68.12 36.78 68.36
N LYS A 329 -68.32 35.67 69.03
CA LYS A 329 -69.65 35.11 69.35
C LYS A 329 -70.10 35.26 70.83
N ALA A 330 -69.33 36.01 71.68
CA ALA A 330 -69.62 36.12 73.11
C ALA A 330 -70.14 37.57 73.53
N THR A 331 -70.38 38.47 72.55
CA THR A 331 -71.01 39.80 72.90
C THR A 331 -72.15 40.09 71.88
N GLY A 332 -73.32 39.58 72.18
CA GLY A 332 -74.54 39.86 71.48
C GLY A 332 -75.74 39.27 72.15
N VAL A 333 -76.19 39.90 73.26
CA VAL A 333 -77.55 40.06 73.66
C VAL A 333 -77.65 41.43 74.13
#